data_aab19ce2d1b232b31fe561e9c60d9ab8
#
_entry.id   aab19ce2d1b232b31fe561e9c60d9ab8
#
_cell.length_a   1.000
_cell.length_b   1.000
_cell.length_c   1.000
_cell.angle_alpha   90.00
_cell.angle_beta   90.00
_cell.angle_gamma   90.00
#
_symmetry.space_group_name_H-M   'P 1'
#
loop_
_entity.id
_entity.type
_entity.pdbx_description
1 polymer ?
#
loop_
_entity_poly.entity_id
_entity_poly.type
_entity_poly.pdbx_seq_one_letter_code
_entity_poly.pdbx_strand_id
1 'polypeptide(L)'
;MAEERPTVVTIVAIGNLIAAILCSCTALYETATPVMMLTFHAASQQAIAQQRQQLQQLMQMRQKAKTLQERQRIDAQIATLKKAMMPDFSKFAEPFLSPVIRRGYFVGGAVSLLINALLFVSGVGLLWVKRWAWWCALVACALQIVRNLGMAAFNIFVVAPASAKATEAMMAEMAKAMPPGAPAFPPMPAGFGAWMEFWSVIGQLFGLLLYSAWALVALFLLLLPDTRKAFQQ
;
A
#
# COMPACT_ATOMS: atom_id res chain seq x y z
N MET A 1 19.46 -36.82 -29.84
CA MET A 1 18.22 -36.21 -30.35
C MET A 1 17.85 -35.13 -29.34
N ALA A 2 17.81 -33.87 -29.74
CA ALA A 2 17.32 -32.84 -28.85
C ALA A 2 15.78 -33.05 -28.74
N GLU A 3 15.33 -33.51 -27.58
CA GLU A 3 13.88 -33.60 -27.29
C GLU A 3 13.28 -32.20 -27.45
N GLU A 4 12.33 -32.06 -28.38
CA GLU A 4 11.63 -30.82 -28.58
C GLU A 4 10.86 -30.46 -27.29
N ARG A 5 11.28 -29.38 -26.67
CA ARG A 5 10.61 -28.87 -25.46
C ARG A 5 9.16 -28.54 -25.81
N PRO A 6 8.19 -29.02 -25.04
CA PRO A 6 6.81 -28.60 -25.27
C PRO A 6 6.69 -27.07 -25.15
N THR A 7 6.13 -26.42 -26.16
CA THR A 7 5.95 -24.96 -26.22
C THR A 7 5.26 -24.43 -24.94
N VAL A 8 4.32 -25.21 -24.40
CA VAL A 8 3.59 -24.88 -23.15
C VAL A 8 4.56 -24.73 -21.96
N VAL A 9 5.55 -25.61 -21.81
CA VAL A 9 6.53 -25.54 -20.72
C VAL A 9 7.36 -24.26 -20.82
N THR A 10 7.76 -23.89 -22.03
CA THR A 10 8.51 -22.65 -22.27
C THR A 10 7.67 -21.41 -21.95
N ILE A 11 6.39 -21.40 -22.34
CA ILE A 11 5.46 -20.29 -22.03
C ILE A 11 5.30 -20.14 -20.51
N VAL A 12 5.07 -21.23 -19.78
CA VAL A 12 4.93 -21.20 -18.32
C VAL A 12 6.24 -20.76 -17.64
N ALA A 13 7.38 -21.26 -18.12
CA ALA A 13 8.68 -20.87 -17.58
C ALA A 13 8.93 -19.35 -17.70
N ILE A 14 8.76 -18.79 -18.90
CA ILE A 14 8.92 -17.35 -19.15
C ILE A 14 7.91 -16.54 -18.36
N GLY A 15 6.66 -16.98 -18.36
CA GLY A 15 5.60 -16.31 -17.60
C GLY A 15 5.86 -16.29 -16.10
N ASN A 16 6.37 -17.39 -15.52
CA ASN A 16 6.76 -17.43 -14.11
C ASN A 16 7.92 -16.47 -13.80
N LEU A 17 8.90 -16.34 -14.69
CA LEU A 17 10.00 -15.37 -14.53
C LEU A 17 9.49 -13.94 -14.56
N ILE A 18 8.62 -13.60 -15.52
CA ILE A 18 8.01 -12.26 -15.62
C ILE A 18 7.15 -11.99 -14.39
N ALA A 19 6.29 -12.93 -14.00
CA ALA A 19 5.44 -12.80 -12.83
C ALA A 19 6.26 -12.61 -11.55
N ALA A 20 7.34 -13.39 -11.37
CA ALA A 20 8.22 -13.26 -10.22
C ALA A 20 8.84 -11.86 -10.11
N ILE A 21 9.29 -11.29 -11.22
CA ILE A 21 9.89 -9.94 -11.23
C ILE A 21 8.81 -8.88 -10.92
N LEU A 22 7.69 -8.90 -11.63
CA LEU A 22 6.62 -7.91 -11.44
C LEU A 22 6.01 -7.97 -10.03
N CYS A 23 5.72 -9.18 -9.53
CA CYS A 23 5.17 -9.34 -8.20
C CYS A 23 6.19 -9.05 -7.08
N SER A 24 7.50 -9.12 -7.35
CA SER A 24 8.51 -8.71 -6.37
C SER A 24 8.48 -7.20 -6.12
N CYS A 25 8.21 -6.39 -7.13
CA CYS A 25 8.05 -4.94 -6.96
C CYS A 25 6.86 -4.62 -6.04
N THR A 26 5.73 -5.32 -6.21
CA THR A 26 4.56 -5.15 -5.32
C THR A 26 4.84 -5.63 -3.91
N ALA A 27 5.55 -6.74 -3.74
CA ALA A 27 5.94 -7.26 -2.44
C ALA A 27 6.89 -6.30 -1.68
N LEU A 28 7.83 -5.68 -2.39
CA LEU A 28 8.70 -4.64 -1.83
C LEU A 28 7.89 -3.40 -1.41
N TYR A 29 6.92 -2.98 -2.22
CA TYR A 29 6.01 -1.90 -1.85
C TYR A 29 5.22 -2.23 -0.58
N GLU A 30 4.65 -3.42 -0.47
CA GLU A 30 3.92 -3.88 0.71
C GLU A 30 4.81 -3.87 1.97
N THR A 31 6.04 -4.39 1.89
CA THR A 31 6.99 -4.37 3.01
C THR A 31 7.45 -2.96 3.39
N ALA A 32 7.58 -2.06 2.42
CA ALA A 32 7.98 -0.68 2.64
C ALA A 32 6.85 0.21 3.19
N THR A 33 5.60 -0.10 2.88
CA THR A 33 4.43 0.72 3.27
C THR A 33 4.38 1.06 4.76
N PRO A 34 4.58 0.14 5.72
CA PRO A 34 4.58 0.47 7.14
C PRO A 34 5.69 1.45 7.53
N VAL A 35 6.87 1.32 6.91
CA VAL A 35 8.01 2.22 7.16
C VAL A 35 7.71 3.61 6.61
N MET A 36 7.16 3.70 5.40
CA MET A 36 6.76 4.96 4.78
C MET A 36 5.69 5.68 5.62
N MET A 37 4.70 4.97 6.14
CA MET A 37 3.67 5.55 7.01
C MET A 37 4.24 6.05 8.34
N LEU A 38 5.19 5.32 8.94
CA LEU A 38 5.89 5.75 10.15
C LEU A 38 6.72 7.01 9.91
N THR A 39 7.49 7.05 8.82
CA THR A 39 8.30 8.23 8.47
C THR A 39 7.44 9.44 8.16
N PHE A 40 6.33 9.25 7.43
CA PHE A 40 5.38 10.32 7.15
C PHE A 40 4.75 10.86 8.45
N HIS A 41 4.32 9.98 9.34
CA HIS A 41 3.76 10.37 10.64
C HIS A 41 4.79 11.15 11.48
N ALA A 42 6.01 10.65 11.60
CA ALA A 42 7.07 11.31 12.36
C ALA A 42 7.42 12.69 11.76
N ALA A 43 7.55 12.79 10.44
CA ALA A 43 7.84 14.04 9.77
C ALA A 43 6.73 15.07 9.96
N SER A 44 5.44 14.65 9.86
CA SER A 44 4.32 15.56 10.08
C SER A 44 4.22 16.03 11.54
N GLN A 45 4.45 15.14 12.51
CA GLN A 45 4.53 15.49 13.93
C GLN A 45 5.65 16.52 14.21
N GLN A 46 6.82 16.30 13.62
CA GLN A 46 7.96 17.22 13.77
C GLN A 46 7.66 18.60 13.16
N ALA A 47 7.05 18.64 11.98
CA ALA A 47 6.66 19.90 11.34
C ALA A 47 5.66 20.69 12.21
N ILE A 48 4.65 20.01 12.76
CA ILE A 48 3.67 20.62 13.66
C ILE A 48 4.33 21.12 14.94
N ALA A 49 5.25 20.34 15.53
CA ALA A 49 5.98 20.75 16.73
C ALA A 49 6.81 22.03 16.48
N GLN A 50 7.50 22.10 15.35
CA GLN A 50 8.26 23.31 14.95
C GLN A 50 7.35 24.54 14.78
N GLN A 51 6.20 24.38 14.12
CA GLN A 51 5.24 25.47 13.97
C GLN A 51 4.69 25.95 15.33
N ARG A 52 4.40 25.04 16.24
CA ARG A 52 3.95 25.38 17.60
C ARG A 52 5.03 26.11 18.40
N GLN A 53 6.30 25.68 18.28
CA GLN A 53 7.42 26.38 18.91
C GLN A 53 7.59 27.79 18.38
N GLN A 54 7.52 27.99 17.06
CA GLN A 54 7.57 29.34 16.46
C GLN A 54 6.43 30.23 16.96
N LEU A 55 5.21 29.67 17.04
CA LEU A 55 4.08 30.42 17.57
C LEU A 55 4.26 30.80 19.04
N GLN A 56 4.80 29.90 19.86
CA GLN A 56 5.10 30.17 21.26
C GLN A 56 6.17 31.27 21.40
N GLN A 57 7.23 31.24 20.58
CA GLN A 57 8.26 32.29 20.56
C GLN A 57 7.68 33.66 20.19
N LEU A 58 6.83 33.71 19.16
CA LEU A 58 6.16 34.95 18.77
C LEU A 58 5.25 35.47 19.88
N MET A 59 4.51 34.60 20.58
CA MET A 59 3.69 35.00 21.73
C MET A 59 4.53 35.55 22.89
N GLN A 60 5.69 34.96 23.19
CA GLN A 60 6.62 35.47 24.20
C GLN A 60 7.21 36.82 23.80
N MET A 61 7.58 36.98 22.51
CA MET A 61 8.05 38.28 22.00
C MET A 61 6.97 39.36 22.10
N ARG A 62 5.71 39.00 21.81
CA ARG A 62 4.57 39.91 21.98
C ARG A 62 4.40 40.40 23.41
N GLN A 63 4.59 39.51 24.40
CA GLN A 63 4.50 39.89 25.83
C GLN A 63 5.64 40.84 26.24
N LYS A 64 6.82 40.70 25.64
CA LYS A 64 8.01 41.52 25.92
C LYS A 64 8.03 42.85 25.15
N ALA A 65 7.20 42.97 24.13
CA ALA A 65 7.17 44.18 23.28
C ALA A 65 6.71 45.42 24.06
N LYS A 66 7.54 46.45 24.05
CA LYS A 66 7.31 47.68 24.80
C LYS A 66 6.49 48.72 24.03
N THR A 67 6.55 48.69 22.70
CA THR A 67 5.85 49.66 21.84
C THR A 67 4.62 49.07 21.18
N LEU A 68 3.62 49.92 20.93
CA LEU A 68 2.40 49.51 20.23
C LEU A 68 2.71 48.99 18.80
N GLN A 69 3.68 49.62 18.15
CA GLN A 69 4.07 49.28 16.78
C GLN A 69 4.73 47.90 16.69
N GLU A 70 5.57 47.53 17.67
CA GLU A 70 6.14 46.17 17.76
C GLU A 70 5.06 45.13 17.98
N ARG A 71 4.13 45.40 18.89
CA ARG A 71 2.99 44.45 19.11
C ARG A 71 2.18 44.21 17.85
N GLN A 72 1.85 45.27 17.10
CA GLN A 72 1.13 45.15 15.84
C GLN A 72 1.89 44.33 14.80
N ARG A 73 3.21 44.49 14.68
CA ARG A 73 4.05 43.70 13.78
C ARG A 73 4.04 42.21 14.17
N ILE A 74 4.19 41.91 15.46
CA ILE A 74 4.18 40.54 15.96
C ILE A 74 2.79 39.93 15.79
N ASP A 75 1.71 40.65 16.03
CA ASP A 75 0.34 40.17 15.80
C ASP A 75 0.08 39.88 14.34
N ALA A 76 0.60 40.65 13.40
CA ALA A 76 0.55 40.35 11.97
C ALA A 76 1.31 39.05 11.63
N GLN A 77 2.51 38.87 12.21
CA GLN A 77 3.28 37.64 12.04
C GLN A 77 2.56 36.41 12.60
N ILE A 78 1.97 36.51 13.79
CA ILE A 78 1.16 35.45 14.40
C ILE A 78 -0.05 35.12 13.51
N ALA A 79 -0.74 36.14 12.98
CA ALA A 79 -1.87 35.95 12.08
C ALA A 79 -1.47 35.22 10.78
N THR A 80 -0.32 35.62 10.19
CA THR A 80 0.24 34.97 9.01
C THR A 80 0.63 33.53 9.29
N LEU A 81 1.33 33.27 10.41
CA LEU A 81 1.74 31.91 10.80
C LEU A 81 0.53 31.02 11.07
N LYS A 82 -0.51 31.54 11.77
CA LYS A 82 -1.76 30.80 11.99
C LYS A 82 -2.48 30.45 10.69
N LYS A 83 -2.47 31.34 9.69
CA LYS A 83 -3.02 31.06 8.35
C LYS A 83 -2.19 30.03 7.58
N ALA A 84 -0.87 30.04 7.80
CA ALA A 84 0.05 29.08 7.17
C ALA A 84 0.20 27.77 7.94
N MET A 85 -0.45 27.61 9.11
CA MET A 85 -0.40 26.35 9.86
C MET A 85 -1.00 25.22 9.01
N MET A 86 -0.15 24.22 8.74
CA MET A 86 -0.60 23.02 8.03
C MET A 86 -1.61 22.25 8.88
N PRO A 87 -2.65 21.69 8.24
CA PRO A 87 -3.53 20.73 8.89
C PRO A 87 -2.75 19.58 9.51
N ASP A 88 -3.26 19.02 10.59
CA ASP A 88 -2.61 17.90 11.27
C ASP A 88 -2.78 16.59 10.47
N PHE A 89 -1.97 16.43 9.43
CA PHE A 89 -1.96 15.21 8.60
C PHE A 89 -1.44 13.98 9.34
N SER A 90 -0.88 14.13 10.56
CA SER A 90 -0.47 12.95 11.34
C SER A 90 -1.66 12.05 11.68
N LYS A 91 -2.83 12.63 11.86
CA LYS A 91 -4.08 11.91 12.12
C LYS A 91 -4.54 11.02 10.95
N PHE A 92 -4.16 11.39 9.71
CA PHE A 92 -4.40 10.53 8.55
C PHE A 92 -3.61 9.23 8.62
N ALA A 93 -2.36 9.28 9.09
CA ALA A 93 -1.51 8.10 9.19
C ALA A 93 -1.86 7.21 10.39
N GLU A 94 -2.45 7.75 11.46
CA GLU A 94 -2.68 7.07 12.73
C GLU A 94 -3.42 5.72 12.58
N PRO A 95 -4.53 5.57 11.82
CA PRO A 95 -5.21 4.29 11.65
C PRO A 95 -4.32 3.21 11.02
N PHE A 96 -3.39 3.61 10.14
CA PHE A 96 -2.46 2.70 9.47
C PHE A 96 -1.27 2.29 10.34
N LEU A 97 -1.03 2.99 11.46
CA LEU A 97 0.03 2.68 12.40
C LEU A 97 -0.32 1.55 13.36
N SER A 98 -1.55 1.02 13.31
CA SER A 98 -1.95 -0.09 14.16
C SER A 98 -1.00 -1.29 14.00
N PRO A 99 -0.63 -1.97 15.11
CA PRO A 99 0.27 -3.12 15.03
C PRO A 99 -0.23 -4.22 14.10
N VAL A 100 -1.56 -4.38 13.98
CA VAL A 100 -2.21 -5.37 13.11
C VAL A 100 -1.92 -5.06 11.65
N ILE A 101 -2.13 -3.82 11.21
CA ILE A 101 -1.90 -3.40 9.82
C ILE A 101 -0.41 -3.51 9.47
N ARG A 102 0.47 -3.01 10.34
CA ARG A 102 1.91 -3.08 10.10
C ARG A 102 2.42 -4.52 9.97
N ARG A 103 2.00 -5.41 10.89
CA ARG A 103 2.38 -6.84 10.83
C ARG A 103 1.77 -7.52 9.61
N GLY A 104 0.52 -7.23 9.27
CA GLY A 104 -0.15 -7.79 8.11
C GLY A 104 0.59 -7.49 6.81
N TYR A 105 0.95 -6.23 6.57
CA TYR A 105 1.73 -5.84 5.40
C TYR A 105 3.15 -6.43 5.41
N PHE A 106 3.83 -6.42 6.55
CA PHE A 106 5.18 -6.98 6.64
C PHE A 106 5.18 -8.49 6.36
N VAL A 107 4.29 -9.24 7.01
CA VAL A 107 4.16 -10.69 6.80
C VAL A 107 3.69 -11.00 5.39
N GLY A 108 2.68 -10.28 4.88
CA GLY A 108 2.18 -10.44 3.51
C GLY A 108 3.26 -10.21 2.47
N GLY A 109 4.05 -9.15 2.61
CA GLY A 109 5.16 -8.84 1.72
C GLY A 109 6.30 -9.87 1.82
N ALA A 110 6.68 -10.29 3.02
CA ALA A 110 7.73 -11.32 3.21
C ALA A 110 7.32 -12.66 2.59
N VAL A 111 6.08 -13.10 2.82
CA VAL A 111 5.53 -14.32 2.20
C VAL A 111 5.49 -14.18 0.67
N SER A 112 5.11 -13.00 0.15
CA SER A 112 5.12 -12.74 -1.29
C SER A 112 6.51 -12.86 -1.89
N LEU A 113 7.53 -12.30 -1.24
CA LEU A 113 8.92 -12.43 -1.70
C LEU A 113 9.38 -13.89 -1.77
N LEU A 114 9.04 -14.71 -0.77
CA LEU A 114 9.35 -16.14 -0.78
C LEU A 114 8.66 -16.87 -1.93
N ILE A 115 7.38 -16.59 -2.16
CA ILE A 115 6.62 -17.20 -3.28
C ILE A 115 7.21 -16.76 -4.62
N ASN A 116 7.58 -15.48 -4.77
CA ASN A 116 8.19 -14.96 -5.98
C ASN A 116 9.57 -15.59 -6.24
N ALA A 117 10.36 -15.82 -5.19
CA ALA A 117 11.60 -16.57 -5.30
C ALA A 117 11.37 -18.01 -5.79
N LEU A 118 10.34 -18.70 -5.27
CA LEU A 118 9.96 -20.03 -5.75
C LEU A 118 9.48 -20.01 -7.21
N LEU A 119 8.71 -19.01 -7.62
CA LEU A 119 8.30 -18.82 -9.02
C LEU A 119 9.50 -18.60 -9.93
N PHE A 120 10.44 -17.78 -9.50
CA PHE A 120 11.68 -17.53 -10.27
C PHE A 120 12.49 -18.80 -10.43
N VAL A 121 12.80 -19.50 -9.33
CA VAL A 121 13.59 -20.75 -9.35
C VAL A 121 12.88 -21.84 -10.15
N SER A 122 11.55 -21.96 -10.01
CA SER A 122 10.77 -22.91 -10.82
C SER A 122 10.78 -22.55 -12.30
N GLY A 123 10.68 -21.26 -12.64
CA GLY A 123 10.76 -20.77 -14.02
C GLY A 123 12.08 -21.17 -14.68
N VAL A 124 13.21 -20.92 -14.01
CA VAL A 124 14.53 -21.36 -14.48
C VAL A 124 14.61 -22.87 -14.62
N GLY A 125 14.13 -23.62 -13.63
CA GLY A 125 14.15 -25.09 -13.66
C GLY A 125 13.25 -25.70 -14.75
N LEU A 126 12.13 -25.07 -15.08
CA LEU A 126 11.24 -25.47 -16.18
C LEU A 126 11.91 -25.27 -17.55
N LEU A 127 12.76 -24.25 -17.71
CA LEU A 127 13.56 -24.08 -18.94
C LEU A 127 14.52 -25.27 -19.16
N TRP A 128 14.92 -25.96 -18.11
CA TRP A 128 15.76 -27.17 -18.18
C TRP A 128 14.94 -28.46 -18.08
N VAL A 129 13.62 -28.39 -18.14
CA VAL A 129 12.70 -29.53 -18.07
C VAL A 129 12.96 -30.42 -16.83
N LYS A 130 13.28 -29.80 -15.70
CA LYS A 130 13.56 -30.54 -14.46
C LYS A 130 12.25 -30.89 -13.74
N ARG A 131 12.07 -32.15 -13.37
CA ARG A 131 10.87 -32.68 -12.69
C ARG A 131 10.56 -31.94 -11.38
N TRP A 132 11.57 -31.59 -10.59
CA TRP A 132 11.40 -30.83 -9.36
C TRP A 132 10.79 -29.45 -9.62
N ALA A 133 11.17 -28.79 -10.75
CA ALA A 133 10.70 -27.47 -11.09
C ALA A 133 9.19 -27.45 -11.41
N TRP A 134 8.67 -28.52 -11.99
CA TRP A 134 7.24 -28.68 -12.22
C TRP A 134 6.46 -28.69 -10.90
N TRP A 135 6.91 -29.48 -9.90
CA TRP A 135 6.30 -29.48 -8.56
C TRP A 135 6.42 -28.12 -7.86
N CYS A 136 7.61 -27.49 -7.91
CA CYS A 136 7.82 -26.16 -7.36
C CYS A 136 6.89 -25.12 -7.99
N ALA A 137 6.69 -25.16 -9.31
CA ALA A 137 5.79 -24.26 -10.02
C ALA A 137 4.34 -24.44 -9.58
N LEU A 138 3.84 -25.70 -9.48
CA LEU A 138 2.52 -25.98 -8.99
C LEU A 138 2.28 -25.44 -7.58
N VAL A 139 3.22 -25.72 -6.67
CA VAL A 139 3.14 -25.25 -5.28
C VAL A 139 3.21 -23.72 -5.22
N ALA A 140 4.12 -23.11 -5.95
CA ALA A 140 4.26 -21.64 -5.96
C ALA A 140 3.00 -20.95 -6.49
N CYS A 141 2.40 -21.44 -7.58
CA CYS A 141 1.15 -20.90 -8.12
C CYS A 141 -0.02 -21.08 -7.13
N ALA A 142 -0.14 -22.24 -6.49
CA ALA A 142 -1.16 -22.47 -5.47
C ALA A 142 -0.99 -21.52 -4.26
N LEU A 143 0.23 -21.39 -3.76
CA LEU A 143 0.56 -20.46 -2.65
C LEU A 143 0.29 -19.01 -3.04
N GLN A 144 0.57 -18.61 -4.29
CA GLN A 144 0.28 -17.27 -4.78
C GLN A 144 -1.22 -16.96 -4.72
N ILE A 145 -2.07 -17.91 -5.12
CA ILE A 145 -3.54 -17.73 -5.05
C ILE A 145 -3.98 -17.60 -3.60
N VAL A 146 -3.54 -18.50 -2.72
CA VAL A 146 -3.89 -18.49 -1.29
C VAL A 146 -3.45 -17.17 -0.64
N ARG A 147 -2.23 -16.72 -0.92
CA ARG A 147 -1.70 -15.44 -0.45
C ARG A 147 -2.55 -14.27 -0.94
N ASN A 148 -2.89 -14.23 -2.23
CA ASN A 148 -3.68 -13.14 -2.79
C ASN A 148 -5.09 -13.09 -2.18
N LEU A 149 -5.72 -14.24 -1.94
CA LEU A 149 -6.99 -14.32 -1.22
C LEU A 149 -6.86 -13.80 0.22
N GLY A 150 -5.82 -14.22 0.93
CA GLY A 150 -5.54 -13.76 2.29
C GLY A 150 -5.31 -12.24 2.37
N MET A 151 -4.54 -11.68 1.44
CA MET A 151 -4.30 -10.23 1.38
C MET A 151 -5.55 -9.45 0.97
N ALA A 152 -6.36 -9.96 0.05
CA ALA A 152 -7.64 -9.34 -0.30
C ALA A 152 -8.59 -9.31 0.91
N ALA A 153 -8.72 -10.42 1.64
CA ALA A 153 -9.50 -10.47 2.87
C ALA A 153 -8.96 -9.49 3.92
N PHE A 154 -7.64 -9.47 4.14
CA PHE A 154 -6.99 -8.52 5.05
C PHE A 154 -7.28 -7.07 4.67
N ASN A 155 -7.16 -6.73 3.39
CA ASN A 155 -7.43 -5.39 2.91
C ASN A 155 -8.90 -4.99 3.08
N ILE A 156 -9.83 -5.89 2.79
CA ILE A 156 -11.28 -5.62 2.92
C ILE A 156 -11.68 -5.46 4.39
N PHE A 157 -11.26 -6.37 5.27
CA PHE A 157 -11.77 -6.41 6.64
C PHE A 157 -10.96 -5.58 7.64
N VAL A 158 -9.70 -5.27 7.34
CA VAL A 158 -8.81 -4.55 8.26
C VAL A 158 -8.39 -3.19 7.72
N VAL A 159 -7.94 -3.12 6.46
CA VAL A 159 -7.38 -1.90 5.89
C VAL A 159 -8.47 -0.93 5.42
N ALA A 160 -9.54 -1.43 4.79
CA ALA A 160 -10.60 -0.57 4.27
C ALA A 160 -11.30 0.24 5.38
N PRO A 161 -11.68 -0.33 6.54
CA PRO A 161 -12.23 0.45 7.65
C PRO A 161 -11.23 1.46 8.24
N ALA A 162 -9.93 1.14 8.24
CA ALA A 162 -8.89 2.06 8.67
C ALA A 162 -8.73 3.23 7.70
N SER A 163 -8.80 2.97 6.39
CA SER A 163 -8.73 4.00 5.35
C SER A 163 -9.93 4.94 5.38
N ALA A 164 -11.13 4.42 5.65
CA ALA A 164 -12.33 5.24 5.83
C ALA A 164 -12.17 6.22 7.01
N LYS A 165 -11.75 5.72 8.17
CA LYS A 165 -11.45 6.57 9.35
C LYS A 165 -10.36 7.61 9.07
N ALA A 166 -9.29 7.23 8.36
CA ALA A 166 -8.23 8.13 7.96
C ALA A 166 -8.75 9.27 7.07
N THR A 167 -9.62 8.94 6.11
CA THR A 167 -10.23 9.92 5.21
C THR A 167 -11.14 10.89 5.98
N GLU A 168 -11.96 10.37 6.89
CA GLU A 168 -12.81 11.21 7.75
C GLU A 168 -11.97 12.16 8.62
N ALA A 169 -10.89 11.67 9.23
CA ALA A 169 -9.98 12.48 10.02
C ALA A 169 -9.30 13.57 9.18
N MET A 170 -8.85 13.24 7.97
CA MET A 170 -8.26 14.20 7.04
C MET A 170 -9.26 15.29 6.66
N MET A 171 -10.49 14.92 6.34
CA MET A 171 -11.54 15.87 5.98
C MET A 171 -11.89 16.80 7.14
N ALA A 172 -11.98 16.28 8.36
CA ALA A 172 -12.23 17.08 9.55
C ALA A 172 -11.12 18.10 9.80
N GLU A 173 -9.85 17.75 9.58
CA GLU A 173 -8.73 18.68 9.72
C GLU A 173 -8.70 19.71 8.58
N MET A 174 -8.99 19.32 7.34
CA MET A 174 -9.12 20.26 6.22
C MET A 174 -10.23 21.27 6.45
N ALA A 175 -11.39 20.84 6.96
CA ALA A 175 -12.50 21.73 7.29
C ALA A 175 -12.13 22.76 8.37
N LYS A 176 -11.31 22.38 9.36
CA LYS A 176 -10.80 23.34 10.38
C LYS A 176 -9.79 24.34 9.84
N ALA A 177 -9.03 23.94 8.81
CA ALA A 177 -8.01 24.80 8.20
C ALA A 177 -8.60 25.83 7.22
N MET A 178 -9.87 25.72 6.86
CA MET A 178 -10.51 26.68 5.97
C MET A 178 -10.65 28.07 6.62
N PRO A 179 -10.31 29.13 5.88
CA PRO A 179 -10.53 30.48 6.37
C PRO A 179 -12.06 30.77 6.56
N PRO A 180 -12.42 31.59 7.56
CA PRO A 180 -13.82 32.00 7.73
C PRO A 180 -14.32 32.70 6.46
N GLY A 181 -15.43 32.23 5.90
CA GLY A 181 -16.02 32.77 4.65
C GLY A 181 -15.54 32.09 3.37
N ALA A 182 -14.61 31.12 3.42
CA ALA A 182 -14.38 30.26 2.29
C ALA A 182 -15.66 29.43 2.01
N PRO A 183 -16.03 29.21 0.72
CA PRO A 183 -17.14 28.31 0.43
C PRO A 183 -16.87 26.98 1.13
N ALA A 184 -17.76 26.63 2.05
CA ALA A 184 -17.67 25.33 2.71
C ALA A 184 -17.53 24.26 1.61
N PHE A 185 -16.64 23.29 1.83
CA PHE A 185 -16.70 22.08 1.00
C PHE A 185 -18.16 21.64 0.95
N PRO A 186 -18.70 21.38 -0.23
CA PRO A 186 -20.05 20.87 -0.29
C PRO A 186 -20.14 19.71 0.71
N PRO A 187 -21.14 19.72 1.60
CA PRO A 187 -21.31 18.64 2.55
C PRO A 187 -21.24 17.34 1.76
N MET A 188 -20.32 16.46 2.15
CA MET A 188 -20.22 15.18 1.47
C MET A 188 -21.58 14.53 1.47
N PRO A 189 -22.04 14.01 0.33
CA PRO A 189 -23.31 13.31 0.28
C PRO A 189 -23.35 12.27 1.41
N ALA A 190 -24.47 12.21 2.10
CA ALA A 190 -24.69 11.15 3.08
C ALA A 190 -24.39 9.81 2.38
N GLY A 191 -23.42 9.04 2.90
CA GLY A 191 -22.97 7.79 2.27
C GLY A 191 -21.68 7.87 1.46
N PHE A 192 -20.98 9.02 1.37
CA PHE A 192 -19.70 9.10 0.66
C PHE A 192 -18.66 8.12 1.22
N GLY A 193 -18.60 7.92 2.53
CA GLY A 193 -17.75 6.92 3.17
C GLY A 193 -18.06 5.51 2.67
N ALA A 194 -19.35 5.14 2.64
CA ALA A 194 -19.80 3.85 2.13
C ALA A 194 -19.50 3.69 0.62
N TRP A 195 -19.62 4.77 -0.16
CA TRP A 195 -19.26 4.77 -1.58
C TRP A 195 -17.74 4.55 -1.80
N MET A 196 -16.90 5.22 -1.01
CA MET A 196 -15.44 5.01 -1.05
C MET A 196 -15.07 3.59 -0.63
N GLU A 197 -15.72 3.05 0.39
CA GLU A 197 -15.54 1.67 0.85
C GLU A 197 -15.93 0.67 -0.25
N PHE A 198 -17.07 0.87 -0.90
CA PHE A 198 -17.53 0.06 -2.03
C PHE A 198 -16.50 0.03 -3.17
N TRP A 199 -15.97 1.17 -3.59
CA TRP A 199 -14.94 1.24 -4.62
C TRP A 199 -13.62 0.62 -4.19
N SER A 200 -13.27 0.75 -2.92
CA SER A 200 -12.10 0.06 -2.35
C SER A 200 -12.25 -1.46 -2.44
N VAL A 201 -13.41 -2.00 -2.10
CA VAL A 201 -13.70 -3.45 -2.22
C VAL A 201 -13.64 -3.91 -3.67
N ILE A 202 -14.27 -3.18 -4.60
CA ILE A 202 -14.22 -3.50 -6.05
C ILE A 202 -12.77 -3.48 -6.54
N GLY A 203 -11.99 -2.47 -6.17
CA GLY A 203 -10.58 -2.37 -6.54
C GLY A 203 -9.77 -3.57 -6.02
N GLN A 204 -10.04 -4.02 -4.80
CA GLN A 204 -9.39 -5.20 -4.21
C GLN A 204 -9.78 -6.50 -4.94
N LEU A 205 -11.05 -6.67 -5.30
CA LEU A 205 -11.52 -7.83 -6.06
C LEU A 205 -10.92 -7.85 -7.47
N PHE A 206 -10.88 -6.71 -8.13
CA PHE A 206 -10.23 -6.59 -9.45
C PHE A 206 -8.73 -6.86 -9.37
N GLY A 207 -8.05 -6.32 -8.35
CA GLY A 207 -6.65 -6.63 -8.07
C GLY A 207 -6.42 -8.11 -7.83
N LEU A 208 -7.26 -8.76 -7.02
CA LEU A 208 -7.21 -10.20 -6.77
C LEU A 208 -7.28 -11.00 -8.08
N LEU A 209 -8.22 -10.67 -8.97
CA LEU A 209 -8.36 -11.34 -10.26
C LEU A 209 -7.11 -11.14 -11.12
N LEU A 210 -6.60 -9.92 -11.24
CA LEU A 210 -5.40 -9.62 -12.03
C LEU A 210 -4.17 -10.35 -11.51
N TYR A 211 -3.90 -10.26 -10.20
CA TYR A 211 -2.72 -10.87 -9.58
C TYR A 211 -2.79 -12.41 -9.53
N SER A 212 -4.00 -12.99 -9.56
CA SER A 212 -4.17 -14.44 -9.57
C SER A 212 -4.31 -15.02 -10.99
N ALA A 213 -4.59 -14.19 -11.99
CA ALA A 213 -4.85 -14.64 -13.36
C ALA A 213 -3.70 -15.50 -13.91
N TRP A 214 -2.45 -15.02 -13.78
CA TRP A 214 -1.29 -15.77 -14.25
C TRP A 214 -1.14 -17.10 -13.50
N ALA A 215 -1.27 -17.10 -12.19
CA ALA A 215 -1.13 -18.31 -11.37
C ALA A 215 -2.18 -19.36 -11.76
N LEU A 216 -3.43 -18.96 -12.04
CA LEU A 216 -4.49 -19.82 -12.52
C LEU A 216 -4.18 -20.39 -13.91
N VAL A 217 -3.75 -19.55 -14.85
CA VAL A 217 -3.36 -19.98 -16.21
C VAL A 217 -2.18 -20.93 -16.14
N ALA A 218 -1.16 -20.63 -15.36
CA ALA A 218 0.02 -21.48 -15.20
C ALA A 218 -0.34 -22.82 -14.58
N LEU A 219 -1.19 -22.86 -13.54
CA LEU A 219 -1.69 -24.10 -12.96
C LEU A 219 -2.43 -24.95 -14.01
N PHE A 220 -3.35 -24.33 -14.74
CA PHE A 220 -4.09 -25.03 -15.80
C PHE A 220 -3.15 -25.64 -16.83
N LEU A 221 -2.18 -24.85 -17.35
CA LEU A 221 -1.22 -25.30 -18.36
C LEU A 221 -0.30 -26.42 -17.84
N LEU A 222 0.13 -26.35 -16.58
CA LEU A 222 0.98 -27.37 -15.96
C LEU A 222 0.24 -28.69 -15.69
N LEU A 223 -1.07 -28.64 -15.50
CA LEU A 223 -1.90 -29.82 -15.26
C LEU A 223 -2.33 -30.52 -16.54
N LEU A 224 -2.11 -29.93 -17.73
CA LEU A 224 -2.40 -30.59 -19.00
C LEU A 224 -1.66 -31.94 -19.13
N PRO A 225 -2.31 -32.98 -19.64
CA PRO A 225 -1.71 -34.34 -19.74
C PRO A 225 -0.38 -34.36 -20.50
N ASP A 226 -0.26 -33.56 -21.58
CA ASP A 226 0.94 -33.52 -22.41
C ASP A 226 2.09 -32.82 -21.71
N THR A 227 1.80 -31.78 -20.93
CA THR A 227 2.80 -31.10 -20.10
C THR A 227 3.33 -32.06 -19.04
N ARG A 228 2.43 -32.80 -18.35
CA ARG A 228 2.80 -33.76 -17.32
C ARG A 228 3.70 -34.90 -17.86
N LYS A 229 3.40 -35.41 -19.06
CA LYS A 229 4.22 -36.47 -19.70
C LYS A 229 5.66 -36.02 -19.93
N ALA A 230 5.90 -34.75 -20.28
CA ALA A 230 7.23 -34.21 -20.51
C ALA A 230 8.14 -34.25 -19.27
N PHE A 231 7.59 -34.34 -18.06
CA PHE A 231 8.32 -34.41 -16.80
C PHE A 231 8.36 -35.81 -16.17
N GLN A 232 7.78 -36.80 -16.82
CA GLN A 232 7.74 -38.19 -16.33
C GLN A 232 8.84 -39.07 -16.94
N GLN A 233 9.50 -38.57 -17.99
CA GLN A 233 10.67 -39.16 -18.60
C GLN A 233 11.92 -38.74 -17.80
#